data_fbe06058fbb7569ae5941b3495dece1d
#
_entry.id   fbe06058fbb7569ae5941b3495dece1d
#
_cell.length_a   1.000
_cell.length_b   1.000
_cell.length_c   1.000
_cell.angle_alpha   90.00
_cell.angle_beta   90.00
_cell.angle_gamma   90.00
#
_symmetry.space_group_name_H-M   'P 1'
#
loop_
_entity.id
_entity.type
_entity.pdbx_description
1 polymer ?
#
loop_
_entity_poly.entity_id
_entity_poly.type
_entity_poly.pdbx_seq_one_letter_code
_entity_poly.pdbx_strand_id
1 'polypeptide(L)'
;MSHEWTRKFIEHRVADRRILRLIQKWLKAGVSEDGQWSETKLGTPQGAVASPLLANVYLHYVFDLWVEAWRKKIAKGDVVVVRYADDLVVGFQYRTEAERFWREFRERLAKFGLELHADKTRLIEFGRFAARDRKQRGKGKPETFTFLGFTHFCGQRKSNGAFIV
;
A
#
# COMPACT_ATOMS: atom_id res chain seq x y z
N MET A 1 7.60 -3.21 10.54
CA MET A 1 6.48 -2.68 11.36
C MET A 1 6.97 -2.49 12.79
N SER A 2 6.81 -1.30 13.38
CA SER A 2 7.25 -0.99 14.75
C SER A 2 6.24 -1.49 15.79
N HIS A 3 6.70 -2.24 16.79
CA HIS A 3 5.84 -2.72 17.89
C HIS A 3 5.26 -1.55 18.72
N GLU A 4 6.03 -0.48 18.90
CA GLU A 4 5.58 0.71 19.62
C GLU A 4 4.41 1.39 18.91
N TRP A 5 4.51 1.63 17.61
CA TRP A 5 3.43 2.21 16.81
C TRP A 5 2.21 1.29 16.75
N THR A 6 2.41 -0.03 16.58
CA THR A 6 1.32 -1.00 16.59
C THR A 6 0.53 -0.90 17.89
N ARG A 7 1.21 -0.85 19.04
CA ARG A 7 0.56 -0.69 20.35
C ARG A 7 -0.24 0.61 20.40
N LYS A 8 0.36 1.75 20.05
CA LYS A 8 -0.31 3.06 20.04
C LYS A 8 -1.57 3.06 19.18
N PHE A 9 -1.51 2.46 18.00
CA PHE A 9 -2.67 2.38 17.10
C PHE A 9 -3.81 1.53 17.69
N ILE A 10 -3.47 0.41 18.33
CA ILE A 10 -4.48 -0.45 18.94
C ILE A 10 -5.11 0.22 20.15
N GLU A 11 -4.35 0.93 20.97
CA GLU A 11 -4.83 1.67 22.15
C GLU A 11 -5.90 2.71 21.80
N HIS A 12 -5.95 3.21 20.56
CA HIS A 12 -7.03 4.10 20.11
C HIS A 12 -8.42 3.46 20.08
N ARG A 13 -8.50 2.12 20.02
CA ARG A 13 -9.77 1.38 19.87
C ARG A 13 -10.01 0.36 20.96
N VAL A 14 -8.96 -0.11 21.60
CA VAL A 14 -9.00 -1.16 22.63
C VAL A 14 -8.57 -0.56 23.96
N ALA A 15 -9.53 -0.39 24.87
CA ALA A 15 -9.28 0.13 26.21
C ALA A 15 -8.89 -0.96 27.21
N ASP A 16 -9.18 -2.23 26.92
CA ASP A 16 -8.87 -3.35 27.83
C ASP A 16 -7.36 -3.63 27.88
N ARG A 17 -6.77 -3.33 29.05
CA ARG A 17 -5.35 -3.52 29.30
C ARG A 17 -4.90 -4.99 29.24
N ARG A 18 -5.81 -5.95 29.44
CA ARG A 18 -5.49 -7.38 29.36
C ARG A 18 -5.24 -7.77 27.91
N ILE A 19 -6.10 -7.29 26.99
CA ILE A 19 -5.95 -7.51 25.55
C ILE A 19 -4.66 -6.84 25.05
N LEU A 20 -4.41 -5.59 25.45
CA LEU A 20 -3.19 -4.88 25.06
C LEU A 20 -1.91 -5.63 25.52
N ARG A 21 -1.90 -6.16 26.76
CA ARG A 21 -0.79 -6.98 27.26
C ARG A 21 -0.62 -8.28 26.47
N LEU A 22 -1.73 -8.92 26.08
CA LEU A 22 -1.70 -10.13 25.27
C LEU A 22 -1.08 -9.86 23.89
N ILE A 23 -1.53 -8.81 23.23
CA ILE A 23 -0.98 -8.39 21.93
C ILE A 23 0.51 -8.06 22.05
N GLN A 24 0.94 -7.36 23.11
CA GLN A 24 2.36 -7.11 23.35
C GLN A 24 3.18 -8.39 23.51
N LYS A 25 2.63 -9.39 24.19
CA LYS A 25 3.28 -10.71 24.30
C LYS A 25 3.39 -11.38 22.93
N TRP A 26 2.36 -11.33 22.11
CA TRP A 26 2.40 -11.88 20.75
C TRP A 26 3.43 -11.18 19.86
N LEU A 27 3.53 -9.85 19.93
CA LEU A 27 4.52 -9.09 19.17
C LEU A 27 5.97 -9.39 19.58
N LYS A 28 6.18 -9.73 20.87
CA LYS A 28 7.49 -10.10 21.43
C LYS A 28 7.77 -11.59 21.37
N ALA A 29 6.76 -12.42 21.12
CA ALA A 29 6.96 -13.84 20.95
C ALA A 29 7.88 -14.07 19.77
N GLY A 30 9.03 -14.66 20.00
CA GLY A 30 9.99 -15.02 18.96
C GLY A 30 9.43 -16.08 18.02
N VAL A 31 10.16 -16.37 16.97
CA VAL A 31 9.89 -17.47 16.04
C VAL A 31 10.80 -18.64 16.43
N SER A 32 10.23 -19.82 16.54
CA SER A 32 11.00 -21.06 16.62
C SER A 32 11.03 -21.69 15.24
N GLU A 33 12.16 -21.61 14.56
CA GLU A 33 12.43 -22.30 13.30
C GLU A 33 13.50 -23.36 13.55
N ASP A 34 13.25 -24.57 13.13
CA ASP A 34 14.18 -25.72 13.27
C ASP A 34 14.70 -25.93 14.71
N GLY A 35 13.86 -25.65 15.73
CA GLY A 35 14.23 -25.79 17.12
C GLY A 35 15.11 -24.66 17.67
N GLN A 36 15.44 -23.68 16.89
CA GLN A 36 16.13 -22.46 17.33
C GLN A 36 15.13 -21.33 17.53
N TRP A 37 15.13 -20.75 18.74
CA TRP A 37 14.30 -19.58 19.05
C TRP A 37 15.03 -18.30 18.71
N SER A 38 14.38 -17.42 17.95
CA SER A 38 14.87 -16.07 17.66
C SER A 38 13.87 -15.01 18.10
N GLU A 39 14.36 -13.96 18.74
CA GLU A 39 13.52 -12.84 19.18
C GLU A 39 13.13 -11.96 18.00
N THR A 40 11.84 -11.71 17.83
CA THR A 40 11.34 -10.80 16.80
C THR A 40 11.46 -9.35 17.28
N LYS A 41 12.50 -8.63 16.85
CA LYS A 41 12.72 -7.21 17.22
C LYS A 41 11.85 -6.25 16.39
N LEU A 42 11.48 -6.63 15.18
CA LEU A 42 10.66 -5.85 14.25
C LEU A 42 9.70 -6.77 13.49
N GLY A 43 8.48 -6.29 13.24
CA GLY A 43 7.47 -7.04 12.52
C GLY A 43 6.59 -7.90 13.42
N THR A 44 5.96 -8.88 12.83
CA THR A 44 5.21 -9.95 13.49
C THR A 44 5.78 -11.29 13.04
N PRO A 45 5.76 -12.34 13.87
CA PRO A 45 6.20 -13.65 13.45
C PRO A 45 5.49 -14.08 12.16
N GLN A 46 6.25 -14.49 11.16
CA GLN A 46 5.69 -15.02 9.91
C GLN A 46 4.84 -16.26 10.26
N GLY A 47 3.61 -16.32 9.71
CA GLY A 47 2.68 -17.42 9.98
C GLY A 47 1.82 -17.26 11.25
N ALA A 48 2.03 -16.25 12.09
CA ALA A 48 1.13 -16.02 13.21
C ALA A 48 -0.25 -15.53 12.74
N VAL A 49 -1.32 -16.17 13.21
CA VAL A 49 -2.72 -15.92 12.82
C VAL A 49 -3.12 -14.45 12.97
N ALA A 50 -2.58 -13.74 13.96
CA ALA A 50 -2.87 -12.33 14.21
C ALA A 50 -2.06 -11.35 13.32
N SER A 51 -1.00 -11.80 12.64
CA SER A 51 -0.09 -10.95 11.89
C SER A 51 -0.80 -10.15 10.78
N PRO A 52 -1.66 -10.75 9.93
CA PRO A 52 -2.37 -10.01 8.89
C PRO A 52 -3.32 -8.96 9.46
N LEU A 53 -3.98 -9.26 10.59
CA LEU A 53 -4.86 -8.30 11.26
C LEU A 53 -4.08 -7.10 11.78
N LEU A 54 -2.97 -7.34 12.47
CA LEU A 54 -2.12 -6.28 13.03
C LEU A 54 -1.49 -5.43 11.92
N ALA A 55 -1.08 -6.05 10.80
CA ALA A 55 -0.58 -5.34 9.62
C ALA A 55 -1.67 -4.44 9.02
N ASN A 56 -2.91 -4.93 8.91
CA ASN A 56 -4.02 -4.12 8.42
C ASN A 56 -4.37 -2.95 9.36
N VAL A 57 -4.36 -3.16 10.68
CA VAL A 57 -4.51 -2.06 11.65
C VAL A 57 -3.40 -1.04 11.48
N TYR A 58 -2.16 -1.49 11.33
CA TYR A 58 -1.02 -0.60 11.13
C TYR A 58 -1.16 0.25 9.87
N LEU A 59 -1.46 -0.37 8.72
CA LEU A 59 -1.65 0.31 7.45
C LEU A 59 -2.88 1.21 7.44
N HIS A 60 -3.91 0.90 8.20
CA HIS A 60 -5.04 1.81 8.36
C HIS A 60 -4.62 3.18 8.89
N TYR A 61 -3.80 3.22 9.94
CA TYR A 61 -3.32 4.50 10.50
C TYR A 61 -2.21 5.14 9.67
N VAL A 62 -1.31 4.34 9.11
CA VAL A 62 -0.17 4.86 8.35
C VAL A 62 -0.59 5.32 6.97
N PHE A 63 -1.45 4.56 6.28
CA PHE A 63 -1.83 4.78 4.90
C PHE A 63 -3.27 5.26 4.73
N ASP A 64 -4.30 4.48 5.15
CA ASP A 64 -5.69 4.77 4.77
C ASP A 64 -6.16 6.15 5.25
N LEU A 65 -5.96 6.48 6.52
CA LEU A 65 -6.33 7.79 7.06
C LEU A 65 -5.52 8.93 6.45
N TRP A 66 -4.23 8.67 6.18
CA TRP A 66 -3.37 9.68 5.58
C TRP A 66 -3.75 9.95 4.13
N VAL A 67 -3.95 8.92 3.32
CA VAL A 67 -4.32 9.08 1.90
C VAL A 67 -5.68 9.73 1.74
N GLU A 68 -6.62 9.43 2.63
CA GLU A 68 -7.94 10.09 2.63
C GLU A 68 -7.82 11.60 2.92
N ALA A 69 -6.99 11.97 3.91
CA ALA A 69 -6.69 13.36 4.20
C ALA A 69 -5.94 14.05 3.06
N TRP A 70 -4.98 13.36 2.45
CA TRP A 70 -4.20 13.84 1.31
C TRP A 70 -5.10 14.11 0.10
N ARG A 71 -5.97 13.16 -0.22
CA ARG A 71 -6.94 13.25 -1.31
C ARG A 71 -7.87 14.46 -1.14
N LYS A 72 -8.37 14.70 0.06
CA LYS A 72 -9.27 15.84 0.35
C LYS A 72 -8.59 17.20 0.37
N LYS A 73 -7.34 17.27 0.81
CA LYS A 73 -6.67 18.55 1.07
C LYS A 73 -5.71 18.98 -0.03
N ILE A 74 -5.16 18.05 -0.79
CA ILE A 74 -4.02 18.28 -1.69
C ILE A 74 -4.38 17.99 -3.14
N ALA A 75 -5.09 16.88 -3.41
CA ALA A 75 -5.45 16.52 -4.76
C ALA A 75 -6.39 17.55 -5.39
N LYS A 76 -6.14 17.88 -6.64
CA LYS A 76 -7.00 18.73 -7.49
C LYS A 76 -7.79 17.89 -8.49
N GLY A 77 -7.24 16.75 -8.88
CA GLY A 77 -7.86 15.78 -9.77
C GLY A 77 -8.40 14.57 -9.02
N ASP A 78 -9.00 13.66 -9.79
CA ASP A 78 -9.50 12.41 -9.26
C ASP A 78 -8.35 11.52 -8.78
N VAL A 79 -8.51 10.97 -7.58
CA VAL A 79 -7.58 10.00 -7.00
C VAL A 79 -8.35 8.75 -6.59
N VAL A 80 -7.98 7.63 -7.19
CA VAL A 80 -8.53 6.30 -6.91
C VAL A 80 -7.53 5.51 -6.09
N VAL A 81 -7.97 4.92 -4.99
CA VAL A 81 -7.12 4.16 -4.09
C VAL A 81 -7.71 2.78 -3.89
N VAL A 82 -6.91 1.77 -4.18
CA VAL A 82 -7.26 0.36 -3.92
C VAL A 82 -6.14 -0.26 -3.09
N ARG A 83 -6.50 -0.83 -1.96
CA ARG A 83 -5.57 -1.55 -1.08
C ARG A 83 -6.12 -2.92 -0.72
N TYR A 84 -5.28 -3.92 -0.85
CA TYR A 84 -5.52 -5.26 -0.34
C TYR A 84 -4.29 -5.70 0.46
N ALA A 85 -4.45 -5.79 1.79
CA ALA A 85 -3.32 -6.00 2.71
C ALA A 85 -2.21 -4.95 2.49
N ASP A 86 -1.02 -5.38 2.07
CA ASP A 86 0.14 -4.56 1.73
C ASP A 86 0.24 -4.19 0.24
N ASP A 87 -0.59 -4.80 -0.61
CA ASP A 87 -0.65 -4.46 -2.03
C ASP A 87 -1.51 -3.21 -2.26
N LEU A 88 -0.96 -2.25 -3.02
CA LEU A 88 -1.56 -0.95 -3.27
C LEU A 88 -1.58 -0.62 -4.76
N VAL A 89 -2.70 -0.08 -5.23
CA VAL A 89 -2.80 0.64 -6.50
C VAL A 89 -3.41 2.01 -6.25
N VAL A 90 -2.73 3.06 -6.67
CA VAL A 90 -3.22 4.43 -6.56
C VAL A 90 -3.21 5.07 -7.93
N GLY A 91 -4.39 5.41 -8.43
CA GLY A 91 -4.58 6.09 -9.71
C GLY A 91 -4.74 7.59 -9.50
N PHE A 92 -4.10 8.39 -10.37
CA PHE A 92 -4.18 9.85 -10.35
C PHE A 92 -4.59 10.38 -11.72
N GLN A 93 -5.39 11.42 -11.72
CA GLN A 93 -5.72 12.13 -12.96
C GLN A 93 -4.51 12.88 -13.50
N TYR A 94 -3.68 13.46 -12.64
CA TYR A 94 -2.52 14.26 -13.02
C TYR A 94 -1.21 13.61 -12.57
N ARG A 95 -0.25 13.54 -13.51
CA ARG A 95 1.08 12.98 -13.25
C ARG A 95 1.83 13.73 -12.14
N THR A 96 1.73 15.03 -12.09
CA THR A 96 2.39 15.87 -11.07
C THR A 96 1.91 15.54 -9.66
N GLU A 97 0.63 15.18 -9.52
CA GLU A 97 0.08 14.74 -8.24
C GLU A 97 0.59 13.35 -7.85
N ALA A 98 0.70 12.43 -8.82
CA ALA A 98 1.27 11.11 -8.58
C ALA A 98 2.74 11.19 -8.12
N GLU A 99 3.55 12.04 -8.75
CA GLU A 99 4.95 12.27 -8.39
C GLU A 99 5.10 12.92 -7.00
N ARG A 100 4.22 13.88 -6.69
CA ARG A 100 4.14 14.50 -5.37
C ARG A 100 3.75 13.48 -4.29
N PHE A 101 2.66 12.72 -4.56
CA PHE A 101 2.19 11.68 -3.66
C PHE A 101 3.28 10.65 -3.38
N TRP A 102 3.98 10.17 -4.41
CA TRP A 102 5.07 9.21 -4.27
C TRP A 102 6.14 9.68 -3.28
N ARG A 103 6.59 10.93 -3.41
CA ARG A 103 7.58 11.52 -2.50
C ARG A 103 7.06 11.59 -1.07
N GLU A 104 5.87 12.20 -0.89
CA GLU A 104 5.27 12.38 0.44
C GLU A 104 4.92 11.04 1.10
N PHE A 105 4.52 10.05 0.30
CA PHE A 105 4.23 8.70 0.80
C PHE A 105 5.48 7.97 1.28
N ARG A 106 6.58 8.07 0.57
CA ARG A 106 7.88 7.52 1.04
C ARG A 106 8.29 8.13 2.38
N GLU A 107 8.21 9.44 2.50
CA GLU A 107 8.50 10.15 3.77
C GLU A 107 7.55 9.70 4.89
N ARG A 108 6.28 9.53 4.55
CA ARG A 108 5.26 9.02 5.49
C ARG A 108 5.61 7.62 5.99
N LEU A 109 5.91 6.70 5.10
CA LEU A 109 6.26 5.32 5.45
C LEU A 109 7.51 5.28 6.34
N ALA A 110 8.55 6.03 5.99
CA ALA A 110 9.78 6.10 6.76
C ALA A 110 9.57 6.51 8.23
N LYS A 111 8.65 7.45 8.49
CA LYS A 111 8.28 7.86 9.87
C LYS A 111 7.75 6.71 10.72
N PHE A 112 7.19 5.70 10.10
CA PHE A 112 6.62 4.53 10.78
C PHE A 112 7.46 3.26 10.59
N GLY A 113 8.71 3.40 10.12
CA GLY A 113 9.60 2.27 9.93
C GLY A 113 9.15 1.29 8.85
N LEU A 114 8.49 1.83 7.80
CA LEU A 114 8.12 1.11 6.59
C LEU A 114 8.82 1.72 5.38
N GLU A 115 8.95 0.93 4.34
CA GLU A 115 9.51 1.37 3.06
C GLU A 115 8.75 0.75 1.89
N LEU A 116 8.81 1.39 0.73
CA LEU A 116 8.30 0.83 -0.51
C LEU A 116 9.32 -0.15 -1.09
N HIS A 117 8.84 -1.30 -1.54
CA HIS A 117 9.70 -2.25 -2.23
C HIS A 117 10.12 -1.68 -3.58
N ALA A 118 11.43 -1.43 -3.75
CA ALA A 118 11.97 -0.70 -4.90
C ALA A 118 11.60 -1.37 -6.25
N ASP A 119 11.77 -2.69 -6.35
CA ASP A 119 11.53 -3.41 -7.60
C ASP A 119 10.05 -3.62 -7.95
N LYS A 120 9.17 -3.58 -6.95
CA LYS A 120 7.72 -3.79 -7.13
C LYS A 120 6.93 -2.49 -7.25
N THR A 121 7.51 -1.37 -6.82
CA THR A 121 6.81 -0.09 -6.83
C THR A 121 7.15 0.69 -8.09
N ARG A 122 6.16 1.01 -8.91
CA ARG A 122 6.35 1.68 -10.20
C ARG A 122 5.35 2.80 -10.39
N LEU A 123 5.77 3.87 -11.03
CA LEU A 123 4.89 4.91 -11.56
C LEU A 123 4.72 4.66 -13.06
N ILE A 124 3.53 4.30 -13.47
CA ILE A 124 3.20 3.98 -14.85
C ILE A 124 2.18 4.95 -15.41
N GLU A 125 2.18 5.12 -16.72
CA GLU A 125 1.18 5.87 -17.45
C GLU A 125 0.10 4.92 -17.96
N PHE A 126 -1.07 5.01 -17.38
CA PHE A 126 -2.18 4.08 -17.60
C PHE A 126 -3.50 4.84 -17.81
N GLY A 127 -4.45 4.23 -18.51
CA GLY A 127 -5.78 4.80 -18.67
C GLY A 127 -6.15 5.10 -20.14
N ARG A 128 -7.35 5.67 -20.31
CA ARG A 128 -8.01 5.87 -21.61
C ARG A 128 -7.15 6.58 -22.67
N PHE A 129 -6.37 7.55 -22.25
CA PHE A 129 -5.57 8.38 -23.15
C PHE A 129 -4.10 7.97 -23.24
N ALA A 130 -3.65 7.05 -22.39
CA ALA A 130 -2.24 6.67 -22.26
C ALA A 130 -1.63 6.21 -23.61
N ALA A 131 -2.35 5.40 -24.39
CA ALA A 131 -1.86 4.92 -25.69
C ALA A 131 -1.64 6.08 -26.68
N ARG A 132 -2.59 7.01 -26.79
CA ARG A 132 -2.52 8.18 -27.65
C ARG A 132 -1.38 9.11 -27.23
N ASP A 133 -1.33 9.44 -25.96
CA ASP A 133 -0.38 10.43 -25.44
C ASP A 133 1.07 9.90 -25.47
N ARG A 134 1.25 8.58 -25.25
CA ARG A 134 2.56 7.93 -25.44
C ARG A 134 2.99 7.91 -26.90
N LYS A 135 2.07 7.60 -27.84
CA LYS A 135 2.37 7.62 -29.28
C LYS A 135 2.79 9.02 -29.75
N GLN A 136 2.11 10.08 -29.31
CA GLN A 136 2.48 11.47 -29.65
C GLN A 136 3.89 11.85 -29.16
N ARG A 137 4.35 11.24 -28.06
CA ARG A 137 5.69 11.45 -27.50
C ARG A 137 6.73 10.44 -27.99
N GLY A 138 6.43 9.66 -29.03
CA GLY A 138 7.34 8.65 -29.56
C GLY A 138 7.61 7.46 -28.62
N LYS A 139 6.76 7.26 -27.58
CA LYS A 139 6.87 6.15 -26.62
C LYS A 139 6.06 4.95 -27.09
N GLY A 140 6.49 3.76 -26.72
CA GLY A 140 5.79 2.51 -27.02
C GLY A 140 4.40 2.39 -26.35
N LYS A 141 3.79 1.21 -26.45
CA LYS A 141 2.48 0.91 -25.85
C LYS A 141 2.48 1.24 -24.34
N PRO A 142 1.30 1.55 -23.74
CA PRO A 142 1.18 1.67 -22.30
C PRO A 142 1.68 0.41 -21.58
N GLU A 143 2.24 0.62 -20.39
CA GLU A 143 2.65 -0.48 -19.54
C GLU A 143 1.44 -1.23 -18.99
N THR A 144 1.66 -2.47 -18.61
CA THR A 144 0.72 -3.31 -17.90
C THR A 144 1.14 -3.44 -16.45
N PHE A 145 0.20 -3.74 -15.56
CA PHE A 145 0.51 -4.12 -14.19
C PHE A 145 -0.36 -5.29 -13.75
N THR A 146 0.15 -6.07 -12.81
CA THR A 146 -0.59 -7.17 -12.20
C THR A 146 -0.99 -6.77 -10.78
N PHE A 147 -2.27 -6.97 -10.45
CA PHE A 147 -2.81 -6.73 -9.12
C PHE A 147 -3.77 -7.87 -8.76
N LEU A 148 -3.53 -8.51 -7.62
CA LEU A 148 -4.31 -9.67 -7.13
C LEU A 148 -4.45 -10.80 -8.14
N GLY A 149 -3.39 -11.09 -8.90
CA GLY A 149 -3.38 -12.15 -9.91
C GLY A 149 -3.98 -11.75 -11.26
N PHE A 150 -4.56 -10.55 -11.39
CA PHE A 150 -5.10 -10.05 -12.66
C PHE A 150 -4.14 -9.09 -13.33
N THR A 151 -3.91 -9.28 -14.62
CA THR A 151 -3.11 -8.36 -15.43
C THR A 151 -4.02 -7.29 -16.04
N HIS A 152 -3.76 -6.04 -15.70
CA HIS A 152 -4.44 -4.87 -16.21
C HIS A 152 -3.67 -4.27 -17.40
N PHE A 153 -4.40 -3.96 -18.47
CA PHE A 153 -3.83 -3.37 -19.68
C PHE A 153 -4.78 -2.34 -20.31
N CYS A 154 -4.24 -1.38 -21.04
CA CYS A 154 -5.04 -0.41 -21.77
C CYS A 154 -5.46 -1.00 -23.12
N GLY A 155 -6.73 -1.28 -23.29
CA GLY A 155 -7.30 -1.86 -24.51
C GLY A 155 -8.44 -1.04 -25.10
N GLN A 156 -8.88 -1.45 -26.29
CA GLN A 156 -10.08 -0.94 -26.95
C GLN A 156 -10.92 -2.09 -27.44
N ARG A 157 -12.22 -2.00 -27.22
CA ARG A 157 -13.16 -2.98 -27.72
C ARG A 157 -13.24 -2.86 -29.24
N LYS A 158 -13.10 -3.98 -29.96
CA LYS A 158 -13.11 -4.00 -31.42
C LYS A 158 -14.45 -3.55 -32.02
N SER A 159 -15.58 -3.80 -31.34
CA SER A 159 -16.90 -3.50 -31.86
C SER A 159 -17.27 -2.02 -31.90
N ASN A 160 -16.79 -1.22 -30.94
CA ASN A 160 -17.20 0.19 -30.79
C ASN A 160 -16.07 1.12 -30.38
N GLY A 161 -14.82 0.65 -30.31
CA GLY A 161 -13.67 1.45 -29.90
C GLY A 161 -13.66 1.89 -28.44
N ALA A 162 -14.61 1.41 -27.61
CA ALA A 162 -14.67 1.79 -26.21
C ALA A 162 -13.40 1.33 -25.45
N PHE A 163 -12.91 2.18 -24.56
CA PHE A 163 -11.79 1.83 -23.68
C PHE A 163 -12.18 0.70 -22.74
N ILE A 164 -11.27 -0.22 -22.58
CA ILE A 164 -11.36 -1.35 -21.63
C ILE A 164 -10.05 -1.52 -20.87
N VAL A 165 -10.15 -2.04 -19.65
CA VAL A 165 -9.03 -2.46 -18.79
C VAL A 165 -9.14 -3.95 -18.56
#